data_62d9952ca09c72aa78d21d2063539f6e
#
_entry.id   62d9952ca09c72aa78d21d2063539f6e
#
_cell.length_a   1.000
_cell.length_b   1.000
_cell.length_c   1.000
_cell.angle_alpha   90.00
_cell.angle_beta   90.00
_cell.angle_gamma   90.00
#
_symmetry.space_group_name_H-M   'P 1'
#
loop_
_entity.id
_entity.type
_entity.pdbx_description
1 polymer ?
#
loop_
_entity_poly.entity_id
_entity_poly.type
_entity_poly.pdbx_seq_one_letter_code
_entity_poly.pdbx_strand_id
1 'polypeptide(L)'
;MLIPAFIKMDFSDLPALLGAFALGPVYGVIISFMKNLLHIVIKGTSTACVGELSNFILGAIFSAVAGYLYKHHKSRKTAIIGAVAGAVAMGVLSVPSNYFVVYPAYVQFYHMPLEAILGMYQAILPSADSLIKCLILFNLPFTLVKGLLDAVLCMLIYKPLSPILHGRR
;
A
#
# COMPACT_ATOMS: atom_id res chain seq x y z
N MET A 1 -10.23 -7.52 -18.76
CA MET A 1 -9.96 -7.20 -17.34
C MET A 1 -8.46 -7.05 -17.22
N LEU A 2 -7.94 -5.84 -16.93
CA LEU A 2 -6.49 -5.55 -17.01
C LEU A 2 -5.69 -5.98 -15.76
N ILE A 3 -6.36 -6.42 -14.71
CA ILE A 3 -5.75 -6.73 -13.41
C ILE A 3 -6.46 -7.96 -12.83
N PRO A 4 -5.74 -8.91 -12.20
CA PRO A 4 -6.34 -10.05 -11.52
C PRO A 4 -7.34 -9.64 -10.45
N ALA A 5 -8.44 -10.40 -10.30
CA ALA A 5 -9.57 -10.06 -9.43
C ALA A 5 -9.23 -9.98 -7.93
N PHE A 6 -8.07 -10.51 -7.51
CA PHE A 6 -7.59 -10.45 -6.14
C PHE A 6 -6.85 -9.15 -5.79
N ILE A 7 -6.49 -8.34 -6.80
CA ILE A 7 -5.87 -7.03 -6.61
C ILE A 7 -6.99 -5.99 -6.57
N LYS A 8 -7.25 -5.44 -5.39
CA LYS A 8 -8.30 -4.44 -5.17
C LYS A 8 -7.68 -3.05 -5.00
N MET A 9 -8.19 -2.09 -5.75
CA MET A 9 -7.86 -0.69 -5.52
C MET A 9 -8.67 -0.19 -4.32
N ASP A 10 -7.99 0.33 -3.33
CA ASP A 10 -8.59 0.98 -2.18
C ASP A 10 -7.80 2.24 -1.81
N PHE A 11 -8.45 3.16 -1.12
CA PHE A 11 -7.85 4.39 -0.60
C PHE A 11 -7.60 4.30 0.90
N SER A 12 -7.45 3.09 1.41
CA SER A 12 -7.33 2.83 2.84
C SER A 12 -6.02 3.31 3.45
N ASP A 13 -5.00 3.62 2.63
CA ASP A 13 -3.72 4.15 3.08
C ASP A 13 -3.76 5.67 3.28
N LEU A 14 -4.79 6.36 2.77
CA LEU A 14 -4.98 7.79 2.93
C LEU A 14 -4.99 8.27 4.40
N PRO A 15 -5.74 7.66 5.34
CA PRO A 15 -5.69 8.04 6.74
C PRO A 15 -4.31 7.89 7.38
N ALA A 16 -3.56 6.85 7.00
CA ALA A 16 -2.20 6.62 7.49
C ALA A 16 -1.23 7.72 7.00
N LEU A 17 -1.36 8.13 5.75
CA LEU A 17 -0.57 9.22 5.17
C LEU A 17 -0.90 10.57 5.81
N LEU A 18 -2.19 10.88 6.01
CA LEU A 18 -2.63 12.09 6.73
C LEU A 18 -2.10 12.11 8.16
N GLY A 19 -2.19 11.00 8.88
CA GLY A 19 -1.65 10.87 10.23
C GLY A 19 -0.13 11.03 10.28
N ALA A 20 0.58 10.51 9.27
CA ALA A 20 2.03 10.67 9.16
C ALA A 20 2.44 12.13 8.97
N PHE A 21 1.68 12.92 8.21
CA PHE A 21 1.95 14.34 8.03
C PHE A 21 1.51 15.20 9.23
N ALA A 22 0.40 14.85 9.86
CA ALA A 22 -0.13 15.62 10.99
C ALA A 22 0.65 15.38 12.30
N LEU A 23 0.90 14.11 12.62
CA LEU A 23 1.40 13.66 13.92
C LEU A 23 2.84 13.09 13.84
N GLY A 24 3.26 12.69 12.64
CA GLY A 24 4.59 12.14 12.40
C GLY A 24 4.57 10.68 11.91
N PRO A 25 5.73 10.17 11.45
CA PRO A 25 5.83 8.87 10.77
C PRO A 25 5.36 7.69 11.63
N VAL A 26 5.62 7.71 12.93
CA VAL A 26 5.20 6.64 13.86
C VAL A 26 3.69 6.52 13.92
N TYR A 27 2.98 7.64 13.96
CA TYR A 27 1.52 7.63 13.97
C TYR A 27 0.93 7.13 12.64
N GLY A 28 1.58 7.41 11.52
CA GLY A 28 1.20 6.83 10.23
C GLY A 28 1.26 5.30 10.25
N VAL A 29 2.32 4.73 10.82
CA VAL A 29 2.47 3.28 10.99
C VAL A 29 1.39 2.71 11.91
N ILE A 30 1.11 3.38 13.05
CA ILE A 30 0.06 2.97 14.00
C ILE A 30 -1.31 2.98 13.32
N ILE A 31 -1.63 4.02 12.56
CA ILE A 31 -2.90 4.12 11.82
C ILE A 31 -2.99 3.02 10.77
N SER A 32 -1.89 2.72 10.05
CA SER A 32 -1.85 1.61 9.10
C SER A 32 -2.10 0.27 9.80
N PHE A 33 -1.55 0.04 10.98
CA PHE A 33 -1.84 -1.14 11.78
C PHE A 33 -3.30 -1.23 12.18
N MET A 34 -3.82 -0.15 12.78
CA MET A 34 -5.19 -0.10 13.28
C MET A 34 -6.23 -0.29 12.18
N LYS A 35 -6.03 0.30 10.99
CA LYS A 35 -6.96 0.11 9.87
C LYS A 35 -7.04 -1.34 9.43
N ASN A 36 -5.90 -2.05 9.36
CA ASN A 36 -5.87 -3.45 8.97
C ASN A 36 -6.48 -4.36 10.06
N LEU A 37 -6.23 -4.04 11.33
CA LEU A 37 -6.88 -4.72 12.45
C LEU A 37 -8.40 -4.53 12.41
N LEU A 38 -8.88 -3.32 12.21
CA LEU A 38 -10.31 -3.03 12.06
C LEU A 38 -10.92 -3.73 10.86
N HIS A 39 -10.19 -3.83 9.73
CA HIS A 39 -10.65 -4.57 8.57
C HIS A 39 -10.88 -6.04 8.91
N ILE A 40 -9.95 -6.68 9.63
CA ILE A 40 -10.08 -8.07 10.08
C ILE A 40 -11.31 -8.24 11.01
N VAL A 41 -11.48 -7.33 11.97
CA VAL A 41 -12.56 -7.40 12.96
C VAL A 41 -13.94 -7.20 12.31
N ILE A 42 -14.06 -6.26 11.36
CA ILE A 42 -15.36 -5.86 10.79
C ILE A 42 -15.74 -6.77 9.60
N LYS A 43 -14.80 -7.05 8.71
CA LYS A 43 -15.07 -7.80 7.47
C LYS A 43 -14.59 -9.25 7.51
N GLY A 44 -13.82 -9.60 8.54
CA GLY A 44 -13.11 -10.86 8.57
C GLY A 44 -11.93 -10.89 7.59
N THR A 45 -11.27 -12.02 7.52
CA THR A 45 -10.19 -12.24 6.56
C THR A 45 -10.58 -13.32 5.55
N SER A 46 -10.42 -13.01 4.27
CA SER A 46 -10.53 -14.00 3.19
C SER A 46 -9.18 -14.60 2.79
N THR A 47 -8.10 -14.15 3.42
CA THR A 47 -6.72 -14.47 3.06
C THR A 47 -5.89 -14.95 4.26
N ALA A 48 -6.54 -15.53 5.28
CA ALA A 48 -5.91 -15.95 6.54
C ALA A 48 -4.95 -14.87 7.12
N CYS A 49 -5.37 -13.60 7.06
CA CYS A 49 -4.61 -12.41 7.49
C CYS A 49 -3.36 -12.08 6.64
N VAL A 50 -3.04 -12.85 5.60
CA VAL A 50 -1.83 -12.61 4.78
C VAL A 50 -1.98 -11.33 3.95
N GLY A 51 -3.15 -11.10 3.36
CA GLY A 51 -3.44 -9.88 2.60
C GLY A 51 -3.41 -8.64 3.47
N GLU A 52 -3.97 -8.71 4.66
CA GLU A 52 -3.99 -7.62 5.63
C GLU A 52 -2.59 -7.33 6.18
N LEU A 53 -1.78 -8.36 6.41
CA LEU A 53 -0.37 -8.20 6.81
C LEU A 53 0.44 -7.51 5.71
N SER A 54 0.27 -7.93 4.46
CA SER A 54 0.91 -7.27 3.31
C SER A 54 0.46 -5.80 3.19
N ASN A 55 -0.83 -5.52 3.27
CA ASN A 55 -1.36 -4.16 3.27
C ASN A 55 -0.81 -3.32 4.42
N PHE A 56 -0.67 -3.91 5.62
CA PHE A 56 -0.05 -3.23 6.75
C PHE A 56 1.40 -2.87 6.46
N ILE A 57 2.22 -3.82 6.03
CA ILE A 57 3.65 -3.60 5.74
C ILE A 57 3.82 -2.50 4.69
N LEU A 58 3.10 -2.59 3.59
CA LEU A 58 3.20 -1.64 2.49
C LEU A 58 2.69 -0.24 2.89
N GLY A 59 1.55 -0.16 3.58
CA GLY A 59 0.99 1.09 4.09
C GLY A 59 1.86 1.73 5.18
N ALA A 60 2.49 0.92 6.03
CA ALA A 60 3.45 1.38 7.03
C ALA A 60 4.71 1.98 6.38
N ILE A 61 5.27 1.32 5.36
CA ILE A 61 6.40 1.84 4.60
C ILE A 61 6.03 3.16 3.91
N PHE A 62 4.89 3.20 3.24
CA PHE A 62 4.38 4.39 2.55
C PHE A 62 4.29 5.58 3.51
N SER A 63 3.59 5.42 4.61
CA SER A 63 3.36 6.48 5.59
C SER A 63 4.63 6.85 6.38
N ALA A 64 5.49 5.88 6.69
CA ALA A 64 6.75 6.12 7.39
C ALA A 64 7.73 6.95 6.54
N VAL A 65 7.94 6.56 5.28
CA VAL A 65 8.84 7.29 4.36
C VAL A 65 8.32 8.69 4.10
N ALA A 66 7.02 8.82 3.78
CA ALA A 66 6.40 10.12 3.54
C ALA A 66 6.48 11.04 4.77
N GLY A 67 6.13 10.51 5.94
CA GLY A 67 6.14 11.25 7.19
C GLY A 67 7.55 11.62 7.66
N TYR A 68 8.54 10.74 7.45
CA TYR A 68 9.93 11.00 7.80
C TYR A 68 10.50 12.17 6.98
N LEU A 69 10.30 12.16 5.67
CA LEU A 69 10.75 13.25 4.80
C LEU A 69 10.05 14.56 5.15
N TYR A 70 8.77 14.53 5.42
CA TYR A 70 7.99 15.71 5.78
C TYR A 70 8.39 16.28 7.16
N LYS A 71 8.78 15.43 8.11
CA LYS A 71 9.17 15.85 9.46
C LYS A 71 10.38 16.78 9.46
N HIS A 72 11.32 16.58 8.54
CA HIS A 72 12.56 17.39 8.45
C HIS A 72 12.30 18.81 7.91
N HIS A 73 11.39 18.96 6.95
CA HIS A 73 11.00 20.25 6.39
C HIS A 73 9.50 20.29 6.13
N LYS A 74 8.75 20.96 6.98
CA LYS A 74 7.29 21.07 6.88
C LYS A 74 6.91 22.08 5.78
N SER A 75 7.01 21.65 4.52
CA SER A 75 6.61 22.44 3.36
C SER A 75 5.72 21.61 2.42
N ARG A 76 4.93 22.27 1.57
CA ARG A 76 4.13 21.59 0.54
C ARG A 76 4.98 20.77 -0.42
N LYS A 77 6.14 21.31 -0.81
CA LYS A 77 7.08 20.61 -1.71
C LYS A 77 7.57 19.31 -1.07
N THR A 78 7.95 19.36 0.21
CA THR A 78 8.42 18.19 0.94
C THR A 78 7.30 17.16 1.19
N ALA A 79 6.06 17.61 1.38
CA ALA A 79 4.91 16.70 1.49
C ALA A 79 4.69 15.93 0.17
N ILE A 80 4.76 16.61 -0.98
CA ILE A 80 4.64 15.97 -2.30
C ILE A 80 5.80 15.00 -2.54
N ILE A 81 7.04 15.46 -2.32
CA ILE A 81 8.24 14.61 -2.47
C ILE A 81 8.16 13.40 -1.55
N GLY A 82 7.77 13.61 -0.29
CA GLY A 82 7.60 12.53 0.68
C GLY A 82 6.54 11.51 0.28
N ALA A 83 5.39 11.98 -0.20
CA ALA A 83 4.32 11.11 -0.67
C ALA A 83 4.74 10.32 -1.93
N VAL A 84 5.40 10.95 -2.88
CA VAL A 84 5.90 10.27 -4.09
C VAL A 84 7.00 9.27 -3.72
N ALA A 85 7.96 9.66 -2.88
CA ALA A 85 9.02 8.75 -2.41
C ALA A 85 8.44 7.56 -1.63
N GLY A 86 7.45 7.80 -0.78
CA GLY A 86 6.70 6.75 -0.08
C GLY A 86 5.99 5.80 -1.03
N ALA A 87 5.31 6.32 -2.07
CA ALA A 87 4.64 5.51 -3.08
C ALA A 87 5.65 4.65 -3.88
N VAL A 88 6.81 5.22 -4.24
CA VAL A 88 7.88 4.48 -4.91
C VAL A 88 8.45 3.38 -4.00
N ALA A 89 8.73 3.70 -2.73
CA ALA A 89 9.22 2.73 -1.76
C ALA A 89 8.21 1.58 -1.55
N MET A 90 6.92 1.90 -1.41
CA MET A 90 5.85 0.92 -1.31
C MET A 90 5.77 0.05 -2.57
N GLY A 91 5.84 0.66 -3.76
CA GLY A 91 5.82 -0.05 -5.04
C GLY A 91 6.99 -1.03 -5.20
N VAL A 92 8.21 -0.56 -4.96
CA VAL A 92 9.42 -1.39 -5.05
C VAL A 92 9.38 -2.53 -4.04
N LEU A 93 9.01 -2.25 -2.79
CA LEU A 93 8.95 -3.26 -1.72
C LEU A 93 7.75 -4.20 -1.83
N SER A 94 6.74 -3.84 -2.63
CA SER A 94 5.62 -4.75 -2.91
C SER A 94 6.07 -6.03 -3.63
N VAL A 95 7.09 -5.95 -4.48
CA VAL A 95 7.60 -7.11 -5.22
C VAL A 95 8.21 -8.16 -4.28
N PRO A 96 9.23 -7.86 -3.45
CA PRO A 96 9.78 -8.84 -2.51
C PRO A 96 8.76 -9.26 -1.44
N SER A 97 7.93 -8.34 -0.95
CA SER A 97 6.89 -8.68 0.03
C SER A 97 5.91 -9.72 -0.52
N ASN A 98 5.43 -9.52 -1.73
CA ASN A 98 4.55 -10.50 -2.36
C ASN A 98 5.28 -11.82 -2.67
N TYR A 99 6.50 -11.74 -3.19
CA TYR A 99 7.27 -12.92 -3.58
C TYR A 99 7.63 -13.82 -2.39
N PHE A 100 8.09 -13.23 -1.28
CA PHE A 100 8.60 -13.99 -0.12
C PHE A 100 7.54 -14.25 0.96
N VAL A 101 6.50 -13.44 1.04
CA VAL A 101 5.50 -13.53 2.12
C VAL A 101 4.14 -13.97 1.58
N VAL A 102 3.57 -13.21 0.64
CA VAL A 102 2.17 -13.39 0.24
C VAL A 102 1.97 -14.68 -0.55
N TYR A 103 2.78 -14.92 -1.59
CA TYR A 103 2.57 -16.10 -2.44
C TYR A 103 2.95 -17.41 -1.77
N PRO A 104 4.06 -17.52 -1.01
CA PRO A 104 4.31 -18.72 -0.21
C PRO A 104 3.19 -19.00 0.78
N ALA A 105 2.64 -17.96 1.41
CA ALA A 105 1.52 -18.12 2.32
C ALA A 105 0.24 -18.59 1.59
N TYR A 106 -0.04 -18.11 0.39
CA TYR A 106 -1.16 -18.61 -0.40
C TYR A 106 -0.99 -20.08 -0.78
N VAL A 107 0.19 -20.49 -1.16
CA VAL A 107 0.47 -21.91 -1.45
C VAL A 107 0.28 -22.78 -0.19
N GLN A 108 0.77 -22.31 0.96
CA GLN A 108 0.76 -23.09 2.20
C GLN A 108 -0.62 -23.12 2.88
N PHE A 109 -1.33 -22.00 2.98
CA PHE A 109 -2.61 -21.90 3.69
C PHE A 109 -3.83 -22.21 2.82
N TYR A 110 -3.76 -21.92 1.53
CA TYR A 110 -4.89 -22.14 0.61
C TYR A 110 -4.70 -23.36 -0.27
N HIS A 111 -3.56 -24.05 -0.15
CA HIS A 111 -3.20 -25.18 -1.02
C HIS A 111 -3.35 -24.83 -2.50
N MET A 112 -3.21 -23.54 -2.83
CA MET A 112 -3.32 -23.06 -4.20
C MET A 112 -1.96 -23.26 -4.88
N PRO A 113 -1.86 -24.14 -5.89
CA PRO A 113 -0.59 -24.37 -6.57
C PRO A 113 -0.12 -23.08 -7.26
N LEU A 114 1.19 -22.83 -7.24
CA LEU A 114 1.79 -21.66 -7.87
C LEU A 114 1.39 -21.52 -9.35
N GLU A 115 1.20 -22.66 -10.03
CA GLU A 115 0.72 -22.75 -11.41
C GLU A 115 -0.67 -22.14 -11.62
N ALA A 116 -1.58 -22.30 -10.66
CA ALA A 116 -2.90 -21.69 -10.72
C ALA A 116 -2.82 -20.17 -10.59
N ILE A 117 -1.93 -19.67 -9.74
CA ILE A 117 -1.66 -18.24 -9.59
C ILE A 117 -1.04 -17.68 -10.87
N LEU A 118 -0.04 -18.34 -11.43
CA LEU A 118 0.56 -17.97 -12.72
C LEU A 118 -0.46 -18.01 -13.85
N GLY A 119 -1.34 -19.01 -13.89
CA GLY A 119 -2.41 -19.12 -14.87
C GLY A 119 -3.36 -17.93 -14.90
N MET A 120 -3.67 -17.34 -13.72
CA MET A 120 -4.48 -16.12 -13.63
C MET A 120 -3.78 -14.90 -14.25
N TYR A 121 -2.46 -14.81 -14.14
CA TYR A 121 -1.67 -13.75 -14.78
C TYR A 121 -1.50 -14.01 -16.28
N GLN A 122 -1.25 -15.25 -16.67
CA GLN A 122 -1.10 -15.67 -18.08
C GLN A 122 -2.40 -15.51 -18.87
N ALA A 123 -3.55 -15.62 -18.22
CA ALA A 123 -4.83 -15.31 -18.86
C ALA A 123 -4.93 -13.84 -19.32
N ILE A 124 -4.14 -12.94 -18.71
CA ILE A 124 -4.08 -11.53 -19.07
C ILE A 124 -2.89 -11.26 -20.00
N LEU A 125 -1.74 -11.86 -19.69
CA LEU A 125 -0.51 -11.71 -20.47
C LEU A 125 0.19 -13.08 -20.63
N PRO A 126 0.02 -13.77 -21.76
CA PRO A 126 0.58 -15.11 -21.99
C PRO A 126 2.12 -15.18 -21.90
N SER A 127 2.81 -14.06 -22.09
CA SER A 127 4.29 -13.97 -22.00
C SER A 127 4.83 -13.87 -20.56
N ALA A 128 3.98 -13.91 -19.55
CA ALA A 128 4.39 -13.84 -18.15
C ALA A 128 4.77 -15.23 -17.60
N ASP A 129 5.97 -15.69 -17.94
CA ASP A 129 6.46 -17.06 -17.66
C ASP A 129 6.94 -17.24 -16.21
N SER A 130 7.13 -16.17 -15.44
CA SER A 130 7.63 -16.26 -14.08
C SER A 130 6.87 -15.34 -13.13
N LEU A 131 6.77 -15.78 -11.87
CA LEU A 131 6.11 -15.01 -10.81
C LEU A 131 6.71 -13.60 -10.64
N ILE A 132 8.03 -13.48 -10.73
CA ILE A 132 8.72 -12.17 -10.62
C ILE A 132 8.30 -11.26 -11.78
N LYS A 133 8.19 -11.76 -13.01
CA LYS A 133 7.69 -10.96 -14.14
C LYS A 133 6.26 -10.50 -13.91
N CYS A 134 5.40 -11.38 -13.39
CA CYS A 134 4.02 -11.01 -13.03
C CYS A 134 3.99 -9.89 -12.00
N LEU A 135 4.81 -9.98 -10.94
CA LEU A 135 4.88 -8.97 -9.89
C LEU A 135 5.38 -7.62 -10.41
N ILE A 136 6.41 -7.61 -11.25
CA ILE A 136 6.97 -6.38 -11.83
C ILE A 136 5.98 -5.75 -12.82
N LEU A 137 5.28 -6.56 -13.63
CA LEU A 137 4.39 -6.05 -14.68
C LEU A 137 3.01 -5.63 -14.15
N PHE A 138 2.51 -6.26 -13.11
CA PHE A 138 1.17 -6.02 -12.59
C PHE A 138 1.17 -5.37 -11.19
N ASN A 139 1.85 -5.98 -10.22
CA ASN A 139 1.80 -5.51 -8.84
C ASN A 139 2.52 -4.19 -8.62
N LEU A 140 3.73 -4.06 -9.17
CA LEU A 140 4.52 -2.83 -8.99
C LEU A 140 3.82 -1.60 -9.58
N PRO A 141 3.38 -1.58 -10.87
CA PRO A 141 2.70 -0.41 -11.41
C PRO A 141 1.36 -0.15 -10.73
N PHE A 142 0.63 -1.20 -10.35
CA PHE A 142 -0.63 -1.05 -9.63
C PHE A 142 -0.40 -0.40 -8.26
N THR A 143 0.57 -0.88 -7.50
CA THR A 143 0.90 -0.34 -6.16
C THR A 143 1.40 1.09 -6.25
N LEU A 144 2.20 1.42 -7.28
CA LEU A 144 2.62 2.79 -7.55
C LEU A 144 1.44 3.71 -7.86
N VAL A 145 0.56 3.30 -8.76
CA VAL A 145 -0.65 4.09 -9.10
C VAL A 145 -1.53 4.29 -7.87
N LYS A 146 -1.76 3.24 -7.08
CA LYS A 146 -2.50 3.33 -5.82
C LYS A 146 -1.86 4.37 -4.89
N GLY A 147 -0.57 4.26 -4.61
CA GLY A 147 0.14 5.19 -3.73
C GLY A 147 0.15 6.63 -4.24
N LEU A 148 0.28 6.84 -5.56
CA LEU A 148 0.21 8.16 -6.16
C LEU A 148 -1.20 8.77 -6.08
N LEU A 149 -2.24 7.97 -6.27
CA LEU A 149 -3.63 8.42 -6.09
C LEU A 149 -3.91 8.80 -4.63
N ASP A 150 -3.45 7.98 -3.67
CA ASP A 150 -3.54 8.32 -2.24
C ASP A 150 -2.77 9.61 -1.92
N ALA A 151 -1.60 9.82 -2.53
CA ALA A 151 -0.82 11.05 -2.39
C ALA A 151 -1.59 12.27 -2.92
N VAL A 152 -2.18 12.19 -4.10
CA VAL A 152 -2.99 13.28 -4.69
C VAL A 152 -4.19 13.59 -3.80
N LEU A 153 -4.95 12.57 -3.38
CA LEU A 153 -6.10 12.75 -2.49
C LEU A 153 -5.68 13.36 -1.15
N CYS A 154 -4.56 12.89 -0.59
CA CYS A 154 -4.01 13.44 0.65
C CYS A 154 -3.70 14.93 0.49
N MET A 155 -3.06 15.35 -0.59
CA MET A 155 -2.75 16.76 -0.84
C MET A 155 -3.99 17.63 -0.99
N LEU A 156 -5.04 17.11 -1.63
CA LEU A 156 -6.32 17.81 -1.77
C LEU A 156 -7.02 18.00 -0.41
N ILE A 157 -7.03 16.97 0.42
CA ILE A 157 -7.70 16.96 1.72
C ILE A 157 -6.85 17.64 2.80
N TYR A 158 -5.54 17.52 2.76
CA TYR A 158 -4.65 18.08 3.78
C TYR A 158 -4.74 19.61 3.86
N LYS A 159 -4.91 20.28 2.72
CA LYS A 159 -5.02 21.76 2.69
C LYS A 159 -6.15 22.29 3.56
N PRO A 160 -7.42 21.83 3.42
CA PRO A 160 -8.52 22.28 4.28
C PRO A 160 -8.41 21.74 5.72
N LEU A 161 -7.76 20.59 5.95
CA LEU A 161 -7.62 19.99 7.29
C LEU A 161 -6.43 20.53 8.07
N SER A 162 -5.42 21.08 7.40
CA SER A 162 -4.20 21.57 8.05
C SER A 162 -4.43 22.55 9.22
N PRO A 163 -5.36 23.54 9.15
CA PRO A 163 -5.66 24.42 10.27
C PRO A 163 -6.21 23.66 11.50
N ILE A 164 -7.06 22.66 11.24
CA ILE A 164 -7.70 21.84 12.28
C ILE A 164 -6.65 20.92 12.93
N LEU A 165 -5.80 20.29 12.12
CA LEU A 165 -4.78 19.35 12.60
C LEU A 165 -3.65 20.02 13.39
N HIS A 166 -3.37 21.29 13.14
CA HIS A 166 -2.32 22.05 13.85
C HIS A 166 -2.86 23.05 14.88
N GLY A 167 -4.16 22.99 15.20
CA GLY A 167 -4.77 23.82 16.23
C GLY A 167 -4.75 25.34 15.95
N ARG A 168 -4.52 25.75 14.71
CA ARG A 168 -4.62 27.15 14.29
C ARG A 168 -6.06 27.41 13.87
N ARG A 169 -6.80 28.09 14.74
CA ARG A 169 -8.05 28.76 14.39
C ARG A 169 -7.79 30.03 13.60
#